data_bb6b46e25c1ab76ac0fbef697f9fa57c
#
_entry.id   bb6b46e25c1ab76ac0fbef697f9fa57c
#
_cell.length_a   1.000
_cell.length_b   1.000
_cell.length_c   1.000
_cell.angle_alpha   90.00
_cell.angle_beta   90.00
_cell.angle_gamma   90.00
#
_symmetry.space_group_name_H-M   'P 1'
#
loop_
_entity.id
_entity.type
_entity.pdbx_description
1 polymer ?
#
loop_
_entity_poly.entity_id
_entity_poly.type
_entity_poly.pdbx_seq_one_letter_code
_entity_poly.pdbx_strand_id
1 'polypeptide(L)'
;MKEKINKFLNQGVNKGLSWTTVASEKLLLALIGISTCIASAVYLYEMLIRQEILLSDLFMLFIYAEILAMVGAFYSTNRIPVTLPIIVAITALCRLIIMPVSYTHLRAHETRGNIVCRLLLEK
;
A
#
# COMPACT_ATOMS: atom_id res chain seq x y z
N MET A 1 -5.86 -48.83 16.65
CA MET A 1 -6.67 -47.95 17.49
C MET A 1 -6.06 -46.55 17.66
N LYS A 2 -4.77 -46.46 17.94
CA LYS A 2 -4.04 -45.17 18.08
C LYS A 2 -4.03 -44.31 16.79
N GLU A 3 -3.97 -44.93 15.63
CA GLU A 3 -3.96 -44.24 14.34
C GLU A 3 -5.30 -43.57 14.00
N LYS A 4 -6.42 -44.18 14.35
CA LYS A 4 -7.76 -43.60 14.19
C LYS A 4 -7.98 -42.39 15.11
N ILE A 5 -7.46 -42.43 16.33
CA ILE A 5 -7.56 -41.35 17.31
C ILE A 5 -6.72 -40.15 16.87
N ASN A 6 -5.49 -40.39 16.39
CA ASN A 6 -4.64 -39.34 15.85
C ASN A 6 -5.23 -38.67 14.59
N LYS A 7 -5.90 -39.44 13.75
CA LYS A 7 -6.57 -38.91 12.55
C LYS A 7 -7.79 -38.07 12.91
N PHE A 8 -8.53 -38.45 13.94
CA PHE A 8 -9.68 -37.70 14.45
C PHE A 8 -9.26 -36.40 15.16
N LEU A 9 -8.20 -36.44 15.96
CA LEU A 9 -7.65 -35.28 16.64
C LEU A 9 -7.07 -34.28 15.63
N ASN A 10 -6.31 -34.75 14.63
CA ASN A 10 -5.78 -33.89 13.57
C ASN A 10 -6.89 -33.26 12.71
N GLN A 11 -7.99 -33.99 12.47
CA GLN A 11 -9.10 -33.44 11.69
C GLN A 11 -9.90 -32.38 12.44
N GLY A 12 -10.07 -32.54 13.76
CA GLY A 12 -10.72 -31.54 14.62
C GLY A 12 -9.87 -30.29 14.82
N VAL A 13 -8.57 -30.46 15.03
CA VAL A 13 -7.62 -29.35 15.19
C VAL A 13 -7.47 -28.57 13.88
N ASN A 14 -7.35 -29.27 12.75
CA ASN A 14 -7.26 -28.61 11.44
C ASN A 14 -8.53 -27.82 11.08
N LYS A 15 -9.71 -28.31 11.45
CA LYS A 15 -10.98 -27.64 11.17
C LYS A 15 -11.18 -26.39 12.06
N GLY A 16 -10.74 -26.45 13.32
CA GLY A 16 -10.74 -25.29 14.23
C GLY A 16 -9.71 -24.26 13.80
N LEU A 17 -8.52 -24.70 13.42
CA LEU A 17 -7.44 -23.82 12.99
C LEU A 17 -7.77 -23.09 11.67
N SER A 18 -8.37 -23.80 10.72
CA SER A 18 -8.78 -23.18 9.44
C SER A 18 -9.92 -22.17 9.62
N TRP A 19 -10.83 -22.39 10.55
CA TRP A 19 -11.92 -21.45 10.82
C TRP A 19 -11.41 -20.18 11.50
N THR A 20 -10.50 -20.31 12.48
CA THR A 20 -9.90 -19.16 13.16
C THR A 20 -9.01 -18.34 12.24
N THR A 21 -8.26 -18.96 11.33
CA THR A 21 -7.43 -18.22 10.34
C THR A 21 -8.30 -17.45 9.36
N VAL A 22 -9.36 -18.04 8.83
CA VAL A 22 -10.29 -17.35 7.92
C VAL A 22 -11.03 -16.20 8.62
N ALA A 23 -11.43 -16.40 9.88
CA ALA A 23 -12.09 -15.35 10.65
C ALA A 23 -11.14 -14.16 10.95
N SER A 24 -9.90 -14.46 11.35
CA SER A 24 -8.89 -13.41 11.60
C SER A 24 -8.50 -12.66 10.33
N GLU A 25 -8.39 -13.34 9.21
CA GLU A 25 -8.11 -12.74 7.91
C GLU A 25 -9.21 -11.76 7.48
N LYS A 26 -10.47 -12.16 7.58
CA LYS A 26 -11.61 -11.28 7.28
C LYS A 26 -11.69 -10.07 8.20
N LEU A 27 -11.42 -10.27 9.50
CA LEU A 27 -11.40 -9.17 10.47
C LEU A 27 -10.30 -8.16 10.15
N LEU A 28 -9.09 -8.63 9.87
CA LEU A 28 -7.96 -7.76 9.51
C LEU A 28 -8.24 -6.98 8.23
N LEU A 29 -8.77 -7.64 7.20
CA LEU A 29 -9.13 -6.97 5.95
C LEU A 29 -10.23 -5.92 6.15
N ALA A 30 -11.22 -6.19 6.98
CA ALA A 30 -12.25 -5.22 7.32
C ALA A 30 -11.65 -4.00 8.04
N LEU A 31 -10.75 -4.20 9.00
CA LEU A 31 -10.05 -3.12 9.70
C LEU A 31 -9.20 -2.28 8.75
N ILE A 32 -8.45 -2.93 7.85
CA ILE A 32 -7.65 -2.24 6.84
C ILE A 32 -8.54 -1.43 5.91
N GLY A 33 -9.65 -1.99 5.43
CA GLY A 33 -10.59 -1.28 4.56
C GLY A 33 -11.19 -0.05 5.22
N ILE A 34 -11.67 -0.17 6.46
CA ILE A 34 -12.26 0.94 7.22
C ILE A 34 -11.21 2.02 7.51
N SER A 35 -10.04 1.64 7.99
CA SER A 35 -8.97 2.60 8.29
C SER A 35 -8.49 3.33 7.04
N THR A 36 -8.42 2.64 5.91
CA THR A 36 -8.04 3.24 4.62
C THR A 36 -9.11 4.21 4.11
N CYS A 37 -10.39 3.90 4.28
CA CYS A 37 -11.48 4.82 3.95
C CYS A 37 -11.40 6.11 4.75
N ILE A 38 -11.19 6.00 6.07
CA ILE A 38 -11.07 7.16 6.94
C ILE A 38 -9.84 7.99 6.56
N ALA A 39 -8.69 7.34 6.39
CA ALA A 39 -7.45 8.01 6.03
C ALA A 39 -7.55 8.73 4.68
N SER A 40 -8.16 8.10 3.67
CA SER A 40 -8.35 8.72 2.35
C SER A 40 -9.30 9.92 2.41
N ALA A 41 -10.36 9.85 3.21
CA ALA A 41 -11.31 10.94 3.39
C ALA A 41 -10.66 12.15 4.08
N VAL A 42 -9.90 11.92 5.15
CA VAL A 42 -9.15 12.97 5.87
C VAL A 42 -8.12 13.61 4.93
N TYR A 43 -7.40 12.81 4.19
CA TYR A 43 -6.38 13.29 3.25
C TYR A 43 -6.98 14.14 2.12
N LEU A 44 -8.11 13.71 1.56
CA LEU A 44 -8.86 14.51 0.58
C LEU A 44 -9.34 15.84 1.17
N TYR A 45 -9.82 15.83 2.40
CA TYR A 45 -10.27 17.04 3.08
C TYR A 45 -9.12 18.05 3.28
N GLU A 46 -7.96 17.58 3.73
CA GLU A 46 -6.76 18.41 3.88
C GLU A 46 -6.29 19.02 2.54
N MET A 47 -6.33 18.21 1.48
CA MET A 47 -5.96 18.63 0.13
C MET A 47 -6.90 19.73 -0.40
N LEU A 48 -8.20 19.62 -0.14
CA LEU A 48 -9.19 20.63 -0.52
C LEU A 48 -8.97 21.97 0.23
N ILE A 49 -8.55 21.91 1.50
CA ILE A 49 -8.26 23.13 2.28
C ILE A 49 -7.00 23.82 1.78
N ARG A 50 -5.95 23.06 1.44
CA ARG A 50 -4.68 23.62 0.96
C ARG A 50 -4.79 24.29 -0.41
N GLN A 51 -5.76 23.91 -1.22
CA GLN A 51 -5.95 24.38 -2.61
C GLN A 51 -4.73 24.20 -3.54
N GLU A 52 -3.72 23.51 -3.09
CA GLU A 52 -2.53 23.15 -3.87
C GLU A 52 -2.47 21.64 -4.03
N ILE A 53 -2.51 21.17 -5.27
CA ILE A 53 -2.43 19.75 -5.60
C ILE A 53 -0.99 19.43 -6.01
N LEU A 54 -0.27 18.76 -5.13
CA LEU A 54 1.04 18.23 -5.46
C LEU A 54 0.90 16.84 -6.13
N LEU A 55 1.84 16.52 -7.00
CA LEU A 55 1.92 15.19 -7.63
C LEU A 55 2.04 14.07 -6.57
N SER A 56 2.73 14.35 -5.48
CA SER A 56 2.84 13.46 -4.31
C SER A 56 1.48 13.10 -3.71
N ASP A 57 0.55 14.05 -3.67
CA ASP A 57 -0.78 13.85 -3.10
C ASP A 57 -1.62 12.89 -3.96
N LEU A 58 -1.50 13.00 -5.27
CA LEU A 58 -2.14 12.07 -6.20
C LEU A 58 -1.60 10.65 -6.05
N PHE A 59 -0.30 10.48 -5.81
CA PHE A 59 0.28 9.17 -5.57
C PHE A 59 -0.25 8.54 -4.27
N MET A 60 -0.41 9.33 -3.20
CA MET A 60 -0.98 8.84 -1.94
C MET A 60 -2.44 8.41 -2.10
N LEU A 61 -3.27 9.20 -2.77
CA LEU A 61 -4.65 8.83 -3.05
C LEU A 61 -4.74 7.56 -3.90
N PHE A 62 -3.82 7.39 -4.84
CA PHE A 62 -3.78 6.19 -5.66
C PHE A 62 -3.44 4.94 -4.84
N ILE A 63 -2.53 5.05 -3.85
CA ILE A 63 -2.24 3.96 -2.92
C ILE A 63 -3.48 3.58 -2.11
N TYR A 64 -4.22 4.55 -1.59
CA TYR A 64 -5.46 4.28 -0.86
C TYR A 64 -6.51 3.58 -1.74
N ALA A 65 -6.68 4.03 -2.97
CA ALA A 65 -7.60 3.41 -3.92
C ALA A 65 -7.20 1.96 -4.25
N GLU A 66 -5.91 1.68 -4.37
CA GLU A 66 -5.37 0.36 -4.65
C GLU A 66 -5.60 -0.62 -3.49
N ILE A 67 -5.39 -0.18 -2.24
CA ILE A 67 -5.69 -0.97 -1.04
C ILE A 67 -7.18 -1.28 -0.97
N LEU A 68 -8.05 -0.30 -1.21
CA LEU A 68 -9.50 -0.49 -1.22
C LEU A 68 -9.95 -1.46 -2.32
N ALA A 69 -9.33 -1.40 -3.49
CA ALA A 69 -9.60 -2.34 -4.58
C ALA A 69 -9.24 -3.78 -4.21
N MET A 70 -8.10 -3.99 -3.52
CA MET A 70 -7.71 -5.31 -3.02
C MET A 70 -8.69 -5.86 -1.99
N VAL A 71 -9.07 -5.03 -1.02
CA VAL A 71 -10.05 -5.41 0.02
C VAL A 71 -11.41 -5.72 -0.63
N GLY A 72 -11.87 -4.89 -1.56
CA GLY A 72 -13.12 -5.10 -2.29
C GLY A 72 -13.13 -6.38 -3.11
N ALA A 73 -12.05 -6.69 -3.81
CA ALA A 73 -11.91 -7.92 -4.58
C ALA A 73 -11.95 -9.18 -3.69
N PHE A 74 -11.32 -9.12 -2.50
CA PHE A 74 -11.38 -10.22 -1.53
C PHE A 74 -12.82 -10.48 -1.07
N TYR A 75 -13.57 -9.42 -0.74
CA TYR A 75 -14.97 -9.57 -0.33
C TYR A 75 -15.88 -10.08 -1.45
N SER A 76 -15.61 -9.70 -2.70
CA SER A 76 -16.39 -10.14 -3.86
C SER A 76 -16.16 -11.61 -4.22
N THR A 77 -14.92 -12.09 -4.14
CA THR A 77 -14.54 -13.40 -4.70
C THR A 77 -14.29 -14.46 -3.60
N ASN A 78 -14.23 -14.08 -2.32
CA ASN A 78 -13.79 -14.93 -1.19
C ASN A 78 -12.43 -15.64 -1.43
N ARG A 79 -11.67 -15.19 -2.40
CA ARG A 79 -10.31 -15.64 -2.72
C ARG A 79 -9.50 -14.42 -3.15
N ILE A 80 -8.26 -14.38 -2.73
CA ILE A 80 -7.32 -13.36 -3.21
C ILE A 80 -6.86 -13.82 -4.61
N PRO A 81 -7.30 -13.17 -5.69
CA PRO A 81 -6.74 -13.46 -7.00
C PRO A 81 -5.27 -13.02 -7.00
N VAL A 82 -4.37 -13.94 -7.28
CA VAL A 82 -2.91 -13.72 -7.27
C VAL A 82 -2.49 -12.55 -8.18
N THR A 83 -3.31 -12.25 -9.17
CA THR A 83 -3.10 -11.16 -10.13
C THR A 83 -3.09 -9.78 -9.48
N LEU A 84 -3.93 -9.54 -8.45
CA LEU A 84 -4.01 -8.23 -7.79
C LEU A 84 -2.73 -7.84 -7.04
N PRO A 85 -2.15 -8.68 -6.17
CA PRO A 85 -0.87 -8.37 -5.53
C PRO A 85 0.26 -8.11 -6.53
N ILE A 86 0.26 -8.78 -7.67
CA ILE A 86 1.26 -8.57 -8.73
C ILE A 86 1.10 -7.18 -9.37
N ILE A 87 -0.12 -6.79 -9.70
CA ILE A 87 -0.40 -5.45 -10.25
C ILE A 87 0.01 -4.36 -9.24
N VAL A 88 -0.33 -4.53 -7.96
CA VAL A 88 0.06 -3.61 -6.89
C VAL A 88 1.58 -3.51 -6.76
N ALA A 89 2.29 -4.63 -6.82
CA ALA A 89 3.75 -4.64 -6.76
C ALA A 89 4.37 -3.89 -7.96
N ILE A 90 3.84 -4.08 -9.16
CA ILE A 90 4.32 -3.39 -10.37
C ILE A 90 4.08 -1.88 -10.27
N THR A 91 2.89 -1.47 -9.87
CA THR A 91 2.56 -0.04 -9.70
C THR A 91 3.38 0.62 -8.59
N ALA A 92 3.64 -0.07 -7.48
CA ALA A 92 4.52 0.40 -6.42
C ALA A 92 5.96 0.59 -6.91
N LEU A 93 6.50 -0.34 -7.69
CA LEU A 93 7.83 -0.23 -8.29
C LEU A 93 7.90 0.95 -9.28
N CYS A 94 6.89 1.14 -10.12
CA CYS A 94 6.82 2.27 -11.03
C CYS A 94 6.87 3.61 -10.27
N ARG A 95 6.16 3.74 -9.15
CA ARG A 95 6.19 4.93 -8.29
C ARG A 95 7.57 5.16 -7.68
N LEU A 96 8.22 4.09 -7.22
CA LEU A 96 9.58 4.14 -6.66
C LEU A 96 10.60 4.64 -7.69
N ILE A 97 10.39 4.36 -8.96
CA ILE A 97 11.26 4.83 -10.05
C ILE A 97 10.96 6.30 -10.39
N ILE A 98 9.69 6.70 -10.41
CA ILE A 98 9.28 8.06 -10.82
C ILE A 98 9.60 9.09 -9.73
N MET A 99 9.38 8.77 -8.45
CA MET A 99 9.62 9.69 -7.35
C MET A 99 11.08 10.16 -7.20
N PRO A 100 12.10 9.28 -7.16
CA PRO A 100 13.48 9.72 -7.02
C PRO A 100 14.00 10.51 -8.22
N VAL A 101 13.45 10.28 -9.41
CA VAL A 101 13.82 11.08 -10.60
C VAL A 101 13.41 12.55 -10.45
N SER A 102 12.24 12.81 -9.86
CA SER A 102 11.79 14.18 -9.56
C SER A 102 12.69 14.87 -8.54
N TYR A 103 13.10 14.20 -7.49
CA TYR A 103 13.96 14.79 -6.45
C TYR A 103 15.42 14.95 -6.90
N THR A 104 15.95 14.05 -7.70
CA THR A 104 17.31 14.15 -8.23
C THR A 104 17.46 15.26 -9.26
N HIS A 105 16.45 15.53 -10.07
CA HIS A 105 16.48 16.65 -11.02
C HIS A 105 16.45 18.02 -10.32
N LEU A 106 15.67 18.20 -9.26
CA LEU A 106 15.63 19.43 -8.48
C LEU A 106 16.94 19.65 -7.71
N ARG A 107 17.49 18.59 -7.12
CA ARG A 107 18.77 18.68 -6.40
C ARG A 107 19.98 18.91 -7.31
N ALA A 108 19.97 18.36 -8.51
CA ALA A 108 21.02 18.62 -9.50
C ALA A 108 21.02 20.09 -9.97
N HIS A 109 19.86 20.73 -10.03
CA HIS A 109 19.75 22.16 -10.37
C HIS A 109 20.25 23.06 -9.24
N GLU A 110 19.92 22.75 -7.99
CA GLU A 110 20.42 23.52 -6.82
C GLU A 110 21.93 23.37 -6.64
N THR A 111 22.47 22.16 -6.81
CA THR A 111 23.91 21.93 -6.68
C THR A 111 24.71 22.65 -7.78
N ARG A 112 24.18 22.72 -8.98
CA ARG A 112 24.81 23.46 -10.09
C ARG A 112 24.81 24.97 -9.86
N GLY A 113 23.72 25.54 -9.36
CA GLY A 113 23.62 26.94 -8.98
C GLY A 113 24.59 27.32 -7.86
N ASN A 114 24.69 26.49 -6.83
CA ASN A 114 25.60 26.71 -5.69
C ASN A 114 27.09 26.60 -6.07
N ILE A 115 27.46 25.70 -6.97
CA ILE A 115 28.84 25.55 -7.45
C ILE A 115 29.25 26.76 -8.29
N VAL A 116 28.37 27.26 -9.15
CA VAL A 116 28.63 28.43 -9.97
C VAL A 116 28.75 29.68 -9.09
N CYS A 117 27.90 29.88 -8.08
CA CYS A 117 28.01 30.99 -7.12
C CYS A 117 29.31 30.92 -6.30
N ARG A 118 29.74 29.75 -5.90
CA ARG A 118 31.00 29.56 -5.16
C ARG A 118 32.23 29.88 -6.00
N LEU A 119 32.25 29.47 -7.26
CA LEU A 119 33.33 29.78 -8.20
C LEU A 119 33.42 31.28 -8.56
N LEU A 120 32.30 32.01 -8.51
CA LEU A 120 32.27 33.47 -8.75
C LEU A 120 32.70 34.26 -7.52
N LEU A 121 32.58 33.72 -6.30
CA LEU A 121 33.01 34.35 -5.05
C LEU A 121 34.50 34.15 -4.74
N GLU A 122 35.17 33.17 -5.34
CA GLU A 122 36.59 32.89 -5.19
C GLU A 122 37.49 33.71 -6.16
N LYS A 123 36.91 34.54 -7.00
CA LYS A 123 37.62 35.53 -7.85
C LYS A 123 37.54 36.94 -7.23
#